data_ca708b9e236f964f6f1aaf6fc146511a
#
_entry.id   ca708b9e236f964f6f1aaf6fc146511a
#
_cell.length_a   1.000
_cell.length_b   1.000
_cell.length_c   1.000
_cell.angle_alpha   90.00
_cell.angle_beta   90.00
_cell.angle_gamma   90.00
#
_symmetry.space_group_name_H-M   'P 1'
#
loop_
_entity.id
_entity.type
_entity.pdbx_description
1 polymer ?
#
loop_
_entity_poly.entity_id
_entity_poly.type
_entity_poly.pdbx_seq_one_letter_code
_entity_poly.pdbx_strand_id
1 'polypeptide(L)'
;MRTQPRTARAHRSHPDRSTGSELARPPSTDALDLDDVVALTARHGLEVDPDSLQVNEAGLDFRVIYARADGENWVLRLPRRPDVVPRLGPEAAVLELVRDRIGAAVPDWRIQQPSLIAYPLLPGQPGMTIGPDGDLHWHLDLQSPRYADSFGMLLADLHRIDVAEAQAAGLMVQGPDEVRAQWRADVATVADAFDVAPALLDRWQAWLDDDALWPDFSVLTHGELYPAHVLLGEDENITAVLDWTTAKVTDPGRDFALHHAVSTPETFARTVAAYEQAGGRTWPRLSDHSAELMAASPVGYALFALHTGVREHLALASIQLDPPF
;
A
#
# COMPACT_ATOMS: atom_id res chain seq x y z
N MET A 1 -36.12 -77.01 -3.57
CA MET A 1 -36.68 -76.99 -2.22
C MET A 1 -35.54 -76.86 -1.22
N ARG A 2 -35.24 -75.67 -0.72
CA ARG A 2 -34.56 -75.37 0.56
C ARG A 2 -34.57 -73.86 0.75
N THR A 3 -35.22 -73.48 1.78
CA THR A 3 -35.50 -72.15 2.34
C THR A 3 -34.22 -71.41 2.79
N GLN A 4 -34.11 -70.15 2.43
CA GLN A 4 -33.17 -69.22 3.01
C GLN A 4 -33.70 -68.65 4.33
N PRO A 5 -32.85 -68.36 5.35
CA PRO A 5 -33.21 -67.49 6.45
C PRO A 5 -32.79 -66.05 6.19
N ARG A 6 -33.70 -65.11 6.48
CA ARG A 6 -33.50 -63.64 6.56
C ARG A 6 -32.54 -63.33 7.70
N THR A 7 -31.44 -62.61 7.37
CA THR A 7 -30.58 -61.96 8.36
C THR A 7 -31.01 -60.51 8.56
N ALA A 8 -31.22 -60.13 9.80
CA ALA A 8 -31.62 -58.82 10.29
C ALA A 8 -30.54 -57.77 10.02
N ARG A 9 -31.00 -56.64 9.51
CA ARG A 9 -30.20 -55.42 9.28
C ARG A 9 -30.09 -54.67 10.61
N ALA A 10 -28.88 -54.62 11.18
CA ALA A 10 -28.58 -53.82 12.34
C ALA A 10 -28.54 -52.31 11.90
N HIS A 11 -29.38 -51.49 12.54
CA HIS A 11 -29.29 -50.05 12.49
C HIS A 11 -27.98 -49.60 13.16
N ARG A 12 -27.04 -49.06 12.36
CA ARG A 12 -25.94 -48.29 12.89
C ARG A 12 -26.40 -46.80 12.92
N SER A 13 -26.59 -46.30 14.08
CA SER A 13 -26.71 -44.88 14.39
C SER A 13 -25.44 -44.14 13.98
N HIS A 14 -25.57 -43.21 13.04
CA HIS A 14 -24.53 -42.23 12.73
C HIS A 14 -24.50 -41.18 13.84
N PRO A 15 -23.30 -40.82 14.36
CA PRO A 15 -23.18 -39.64 15.19
C PRO A 15 -23.37 -38.39 14.33
N ASP A 16 -24.27 -37.55 14.76
CA ASP A 16 -24.52 -36.19 14.32
C ASP A 16 -23.22 -35.38 14.37
N ARG A 17 -22.67 -35.04 13.19
CA ARG A 17 -21.56 -34.09 13.04
C ARG A 17 -22.14 -32.77 12.53
N SER A 18 -22.89 -32.10 13.40
CA SER A 18 -23.14 -30.68 13.30
C SER A 18 -21.96 -29.89 13.92
N THR A 19 -20.80 -29.94 13.31
CA THR A 19 -19.84 -28.85 13.46
C THR A 19 -20.10 -27.86 12.35
N GLY A 20 -21.00 -26.93 12.65
CA GLY A 20 -21.14 -25.71 11.86
C GLY A 20 -19.78 -25.02 11.82
N SER A 21 -19.19 -25.01 10.63
CA SER A 21 -18.15 -24.07 10.28
C SER A 21 -18.74 -22.68 10.46
N GLU A 22 -18.45 -22.07 11.59
CA GLU A 22 -18.69 -20.67 11.86
C GLU A 22 -17.72 -19.92 10.92
N LEU A 23 -18.18 -19.69 9.68
CA LEU A 23 -17.54 -18.78 8.73
C LEU A 23 -17.42 -17.45 9.47
N ALA A 24 -16.18 -17.05 9.74
CA ALA A 24 -15.88 -15.79 10.40
C ALA A 24 -16.66 -14.67 9.69
N ARG A 25 -17.63 -14.14 10.42
CA ARG A 25 -18.38 -12.95 10.04
C ARG A 25 -17.35 -11.87 9.70
N PRO A 26 -17.48 -11.14 8.58
CA PRO A 26 -16.64 -9.98 8.36
C PRO A 26 -16.75 -9.06 9.59
N PRO A 27 -15.65 -8.38 10.00
CA PRO A 27 -15.69 -7.55 11.19
C PRO A 27 -16.87 -6.60 11.07
N SER A 28 -17.73 -6.60 12.11
CA SER A 28 -18.90 -5.76 12.14
C SER A 28 -18.44 -4.32 11.93
N THR A 29 -19.13 -3.59 11.05
CA THR A 29 -19.15 -2.13 11.02
C THR A 29 -19.85 -1.62 12.28
N ASP A 30 -19.34 -1.99 13.46
CA ASP A 30 -19.78 -1.37 14.68
C ASP A 30 -19.40 0.10 14.58
N ALA A 31 -20.40 0.96 14.72
CA ALA A 31 -20.19 2.39 14.73
C ALA A 31 -19.11 2.68 15.79
N LEU A 32 -18.05 3.38 15.35
CA LEU A 32 -16.99 3.80 16.25
C LEU A 32 -17.59 4.66 17.34
N ASP A 33 -17.46 4.25 18.61
CA ASP A 33 -17.79 5.10 19.73
C ASP A 33 -16.66 6.12 19.93
N LEU A 34 -16.95 7.40 19.71
CA LEU A 34 -15.97 8.46 19.86
C LEU A 34 -15.55 8.66 21.34
N ASP A 35 -16.40 8.32 22.29
CA ASP A 35 -16.05 8.33 23.71
C ASP A 35 -14.97 7.29 24.02
N ASP A 36 -15.01 6.12 23.37
CA ASP A 36 -13.96 5.11 23.47
C ASP A 36 -12.63 5.61 22.88
N VAL A 37 -12.66 6.41 21.80
CA VAL A 37 -11.45 7.03 21.24
C VAL A 37 -10.84 8.04 22.21
N VAL A 38 -11.67 8.91 22.82
CA VAL A 38 -11.22 9.86 23.83
C VAL A 38 -10.59 9.13 25.03
N ALA A 39 -11.27 8.08 25.51
CA ALA A 39 -10.75 7.27 26.60
C ALA A 39 -9.45 6.54 26.23
N LEU A 40 -9.32 6.09 24.97
CA LEU A 40 -8.12 5.42 24.47
C LEU A 40 -6.93 6.41 24.42
N THR A 41 -7.10 7.59 23.86
CA THR A 41 -6.03 8.61 23.77
C THR A 41 -5.61 9.07 25.16
N ALA A 42 -6.55 9.34 26.08
CA ALA A 42 -6.27 9.74 27.45
C ALA A 42 -5.44 8.68 28.21
N ARG A 43 -5.70 7.37 28.02
CA ARG A 43 -4.88 6.30 28.61
C ARG A 43 -3.41 6.34 28.19
N HIS A 44 -3.11 6.97 27.07
CA HIS A 44 -1.76 7.14 26.54
C HIS A 44 -1.22 8.57 26.71
N GLY A 45 -1.90 9.40 27.52
CA GLY A 45 -1.46 10.74 27.88
C GLY A 45 -1.75 11.81 26.84
N LEU A 46 -2.66 11.56 25.90
CA LEU A 46 -3.11 12.52 24.90
C LEU A 46 -4.57 12.90 25.17
N GLU A 47 -4.79 14.09 25.75
CA GLU A 47 -6.12 14.64 26.05
C GLU A 47 -6.67 15.34 24.80
N VAL A 48 -7.50 14.65 24.04
CA VAL A 48 -8.12 15.21 22.83
C VAL A 48 -9.41 15.95 23.16
N ASP A 49 -9.68 17.03 22.44
CA ASP A 49 -10.96 17.74 22.46
C ASP A 49 -12.04 16.88 21.77
N PRO A 50 -13.05 16.35 22.50
CA PRO A 50 -14.06 15.47 21.93
C PRO A 50 -14.85 16.09 20.76
N ASP A 51 -15.07 17.41 20.80
CA ASP A 51 -15.82 18.13 19.78
C ASP A 51 -15.02 18.35 18.47
N SER A 52 -13.72 18.02 18.50
CA SER A 52 -12.83 18.19 17.34
C SER A 52 -12.69 16.93 16.48
N LEU A 53 -13.21 15.78 16.94
CA LEU A 53 -13.01 14.49 16.28
C LEU A 53 -13.68 14.42 14.92
N GLN A 54 -12.89 14.15 13.87
CA GLN A 54 -13.36 13.94 12.51
C GLN A 54 -12.86 12.61 11.97
N VAL A 55 -13.80 11.70 11.67
CA VAL A 55 -13.46 10.34 11.22
C VAL A 55 -13.31 10.29 9.71
N ASN A 56 -12.23 9.69 9.23
CA ASN A 56 -11.99 9.35 7.84
C ASN A 56 -11.95 7.83 7.68
N GLU A 57 -12.91 7.28 6.94
CA GLU A 57 -13.09 5.86 6.71
C GLU A 57 -12.46 5.36 5.40
N ALA A 58 -11.78 6.20 4.62
CA ALA A 58 -11.26 5.85 3.31
C ALA A 58 -10.09 4.84 3.36
N GLY A 59 -9.35 4.75 4.49
CA GLY A 59 -8.21 3.85 4.64
C GLY A 59 -8.63 2.37 4.75
N LEU A 60 -7.92 1.47 4.06
CA LEU A 60 -8.18 0.02 4.10
C LEU A 60 -7.66 -0.63 5.41
N ASP A 61 -6.49 -0.22 5.87
CA ASP A 61 -5.80 -0.83 7.01
C ASP A 61 -6.10 -0.10 8.32
N PHE A 62 -6.29 1.21 8.25
CA PHE A 62 -6.54 2.05 9.42
C PHE A 62 -7.81 2.88 9.27
N ARG A 63 -8.51 3.06 10.37
CA ARG A 63 -9.43 4.17 10.55
C ARG A 63 -8.61 5.38 10.99
N VAL A 64 -8.75 6.49 10.28
CA VAL A 64 -8.03 7.74 10.58
C VAL A 64 -8.98 8.72 11.24
N ILE A 65 -8.55 9.34 12.33
CA ILE A 65 -9.32 10.36 13.04
C ILE A 65 -8.43 11.59 13.18
N TYR A 66 -8.94 12.73 12.74
CA TYR A 66 -8.32 14.03 13.03
C TYR A 66 -8.87 14.53 14.37
N ALA A 67 -8.00 15.06 15.22
CA ALA A 67 -8.32 15.53 16.56
C ALA A 67 -7.52 16.79 16.89
N ARG A 68 -7.96 17.54 17.90
CA ARG A 68 -7.14 18.60 18.53
C ARG A 68 -6.78 18.21 19.95
N ALA A 69 -5.51 18.43 20.33
CA ALA A 69 -5.01 18.29 21.67
C ALA A 69 -3.95 19.36 21.92
N ASP A 70 -3.97 20.03 23.08
CA ASP A 70 -3.00 21.05 23.49
C ASP A 70 -2.79 22.17 22.47
N GLY A 71 -3.85 22.52 21.70
CA GLY A 71 -3.80 23.56 20.66
C GLY A 71 -3.21 23.11 19.33
N GLU A 72 -2.79 21.86 19.18
CA GLU A 72 -2.26 21.26 17.96
C GLU A 72 -3.27 20.31 17.31
N ASN A 73 -3.15 20.12 15.99
CA ASN A 73 -3.91 19.11 15.26
C ASN A 73 -3.15 17.80 15.25
N TRP A 74 -3.87 16.70 15.45
CA TRP A 74 -3.34 15.34 15.55
C TRP A 74 -4.01 14.42 14.55
N VAL A 75 -3.26 13.40 14.16
CA VAL A 75 -3.76 12.24 13.41
C VAL A 75 -3.72 11.02 14.34
N LEU A 76 -4.87 10.37 14.49
CA LEU A 76 -5.02 9.10 15.21
C LEU A 76 -5.28 8.01 14.18
N ARG A 77 -4.47 6.94 14.17
CA ARG A 77 -4.66 5.77 13.31
C ARG A 77 -5.02 4.57 14.16
N LEU A 78 -6.22 4.02 13.96
CA LEU A 78 -6.70 2.83 14.66
C LEU A 78 -6.70 1.66 13.66
N PRO A 79 -5.93 0.58 13.90
CA PRO A 79 -5.93 -0.59 13.02
C PRO A 79 -7.32 -1.20 12.89
N ARG A 80 -7.73 -1.50 11.66
CA ARG A 80 -9.04 -2.13 11.38
C ARG A 80 -9.02 -3.64 11.59
N ARG A 81 -7.83 -4.26 11.50
CA ARG A 81 -7.65 -5.71 11.55
C ARG A 81 -6.39 -6.07 12.34
N PRO A 82 -6.38 -7.23 13.01
CA PRO A 82 -5.19 -7.69 13.76
C PRO A 82 -3.95 -7.93 12.90
N ASP A 83 -4.09 -8.24 11.61
CA ASP A 83 -2.99 -8.48 10.67
C ASP A 83 -2.22 -7.20 10.29
N VAL A 84 -2.75 -6.02 10.62
CA VAL A 84 -2.07 -4.73 10.45
C VAL A 84 -1.01 -4.50 11.54
N VAL A 85 -1.27 -4.97 12.76
CA VAL A 85 -0.40 -4.70 13.93
C VAL A 85 1.06 -5.14 13.73
N PRO A 86 1.38 -6.31 13.15
CA PRO A 86 2.76 -6.72 12.89
C PRO A 86 3.54 -5.78 11.96
N ARG A 87 2.85 -4.97 11.14
CA ARG A 87 3.48 -4.03 10.19
C ARG A 87 3.91 -2.72 10.85
N LEU A 88 3.42 -2.41 12.06
CA LEU A 88 3.72 -1.17 12.77
C LEU A 88 5.21 -1.04 13.12
N GLY A 89 5.87 -2.12 13.52
CA GLY A 89 7.29 -2.12 13.82
C GLY A 89 8.16 -1.74 12.62
N PRO A 90 8.03 -2.43 11.48
CA PRO A 90 8.70 -2.04 10.23
C PRO A 90 8.39 -0.60 9.77
N GLU A 91 7.12 -0.15 9.84
CA GLU A 91 6.77 1.23 9.49
C GLU A 91 7.45 2.25 10.42
N ALA A 92 7.50 2.00 11.73
CA ALA A 92 8.21 2.87 12.66
C ALA A 92 9.73 2.94 12.37
N ALA A 93 10.34 1.80 12.03
CA ALA A 93 11.76 1.74 11.72
C ALA A 93 12.10 2.53 10.44
N VAL A 94 11.27 2.46 9.41
CA VAL A 94 11.49 3.26 8.20
C VAL A 94 11.27 4.74 8.44
N LEU A 95 10.25 5.12 9.23
CA LEU A 95 10.01 6.53 9.59
C LEU A 95 11.21 7.13 10.35
N GLU A 96 11.80 6.40 11.28
CA GLU A 96 13.02 6.82 11.96
C GLU A 96 14.20 6.97 11.00
N LEU A 97 14.37 6.00 10.08
CA LEU A 97 15.45 6.01 9.11
C LEU A 97 15.37 7.20 8.13
N VAL A 98 14.16 7.56 7.64
CA VAL A 98 14.00 8.56 6.58
C VAL A 98 13.85 10.00 7.11
N ARG A 99 13.47 10.19 8.37
CA ARG A 99 13.08 11.48 8.98
C ARG A 99 14.03 12.62 8.69
N ASP A 100 15.34 12.40 8.85
CA ASP A 100 16.37 13.42 8.67
C ASP A 100 17.17 13.26 7.37
N ARG A 101 16.66 12.44 6.44
CA ARG A 101 17.37 12.05 5.21
C ARG A 101 16.67 12.47 3.93
N ILE A 102 15.39 12.73 4.00
CA ILE A 102 14.61 13.25 2.88
C ILE A 102 14.17 14.68 3.17
N GLY A 103 14.02 15.48 2.12
CA GLY A 103 13.63 16.89 2.23
C GLY A 103 12.16 17.12 2.61
N ALA A 104 11.37 16.07 2.81
CA ALA A 104 9.97 16.12 3.18
C ALA A 104 9.75 15.61 4.62
N ALA A 105 8.75 16.16 5.32
CA ALA A 105 8.38 15.66 6.65
C ALA A 105 7.72 14.28 6.55
N VAL A 106 7.86 13.49 7.60
CA VAL A 106 7.22 12.18 7.75
C VAL A 106 6.49 12.10 9.10
N PRO A 107 5.52 11.18 9.27
CA PRO A 107 4.82 11.02 10.54
C PRO A 107 5.77 10.79 11.72
N ASP A 108 5.70 11.65 12.73
CA ASP A 108 6.46 11.55 13.98
C ASP A 108 5.59 10.90 15.05
N TRP A 109 5.58 9.58 15.10
CA TRP A 109 4.69 8.83 16.02
C TRP A 109 5.03 9.11 17.48
N ARG A 110 4.16 9.85 18.17
CA ARG A 110 4.26 10.15 19.60
C ARG A 110 3.64 9.05 20.45
N ILE A 111 2.62 8.38 19.90
CA ILE A 111 2.01 7.18 20.48
C ILE A 111 2.14 6.06 19.45
N GLN A 112 2.74 4.94 19.88
CA GLN A 112 2.90 3.74 19.07
C GLN A 112 2.44 2.53 19.87
N GLN A 113 1.15 2.20 19.75
CA GLN A 113 0.54 1.08 20.43
C GLN A 113 -0.20 0.19 19.44
N PRO A 114 -0.39 -1.10 19.73
CA PRO A 114 -1.14 -2.01 18.84
C PRO A 114 -2.57 -1.54 18.51
N SER A 115 -3.17 -0.72 19.35
CA SER A 115 -4.53 -0.20 19.19
C SER A 115 -4.59 1.26 18.75
N LEU A 116 -3.45 1.99 18.78
CA LEU A 116 -3.41 3.43 18.50
C LEU A 116 -2.03 3.87 18.07
N ILE A 117 -1.97 4.49 16.91
CA ILE A 117 -0.86 5.35 16.49
C ILE A 117 -1.35 6.79 16.56
N ALA A 118 -0.56 7.71 17.14
CA ALA A 118 -0.89 9.12 17.13
C ALA A 118 0.34 9.98 16.86
N TYR A 119 0.17 11.00 16.02
CA TYR A 119 1.21 11.96 15.66
C TYR A 119 0.61 13.33 15.29
N PRO A 120 1.37 14.43 15.44
CA PRO A 120 0.94 15.74 15.01
C PRO A 120 0.63 15.76 13.51
N LEU A 121 -0.45 16.45 13.13
CA LEU A 121 -0.84 16.59 11.73
C LEU A 121 0.29 17.27 10.94
N LEU A 122 0.70 16.65 9.85
CA LEU A 122 1.74 17.20 8.99
C LEU A 122 1.23 18.38 8.16
N PRO A 123 2.10 19.34 7.83
CA PRO A 123 1.72 20.51 7.04
C PRO A 123 1.52 20.14 5.56
N GLY A 124 0.57 20.79 4.92
CA GLY A 124 0.27 20.64 3.50
C GLY A 124 -1.09 20.02 3.23
N GLN A 125 -1.43 19.93 1.95
CA GLN A 125 -2.66 19.32 1.45
C GLN A 125 -2.32 18.09 0.61
N PRO A 126 -3.03 16.95 0.78
CA PRO A 126 -2.86 15.80 -0.11
C PRO A 126 -3.02 16.21 -1.58
N GLY A 127 -2.15 15.73 -2.46
CA GLY A 127 -2.27 16.01 -3.89
C GLY A 127 -3.53 15.44 -4.53
N MET A 128 -4.18 14.49 -3.86
CA MET A 128 -5.45 13.88 -4.25
C MET A 128 -6.20 13.40 -3.00
N THR A 129 -7.52 13.51 -3.01
CA THR A 129 -8.40 12.88 -2.01
C THR A 129 -9.50 12.07 -2.68
N ILE A 130 -10.06 11.11 -1.95
CA ILE A 130 -11.21 10.30 -2.40
C ILE A 130 -12.43 10.81 -1.64
N GLY A 131 -13.45 11.24 -2.37
CA GLY A 131 -14.73 11.67 -1.79
C GLY A 131 -15.54 10.49 -1.23
N PRO A 132 -16.62 10.78 -0.47
CA PRO A 132 -17.50 9.76 0.10
C PRO A 132 -18.22 8.89 -0.96
N ASP A 133 -18.38 9.41 -2.17
CA ASP A 133 -18.95 8.77 -3.35
C ASP A 133 -17.94 7.93 -4.14
N GLY A 134 -16.66 7.96 -3.74
CA GLY A 134 -15.54 7.31 -4.42
C GLY A 134 -14.91 8.15 -5.52
N ASP A 135 -15.37 9.38 -5.74
CA ASP A 135 -14.80 10.27 -6.74
C ASP A 135 -13.43 10.78 -6.32
N LEU A 136 -12.53 10.91 -7.30
CA LEU A 136 -11.17 11.43 -7.09
C LEU A 136 -11.17 12.95 -7.21
N HIS A 137 -10.72 13.63 -6.16
CA HIS A 137 -10.54 15.09 -6.14
C HIS A 137 -9.05 15.42 -6.19
N TRP A 138 -8.61 15.96 -7.32
CA TRP A 138 -7.24 16.38 -7.55
C TRP A 138 -7.00 17.77 -6.99
N HIS A 139 -5.95 17.91 -6.18
CA HIS A 139 -5.48 19.18 -5.61
C HIS A 139 -4.11 19.58 -6.16
N LEU A 140 -3.60 18.78 -7.09
CA LEU A 140 -2.31 18.90 -7.75
C LEU A 140 -2.51 19.14 -9.23
N ASP A 141 -1.76 20.11 -9.80
CA ASP A 141 -1.53 20.14 -11.24
C ASP A 141 -0.47 19.09 -11.62
N LEU A 142 -0.92 18.01 -12.26
CA LEU A 142 -0.05 16.91 -12.69
C LEU A 142 1.01 17.34 -13.73
N GLN A 143 0.88 18.54 -14.30
CA GLN A 143 1.84 19.13 -15.22
C GLN A 143 2.74 20.19 -14.55
N SER A 144 2.58 20.41 -13.24
CA SER A 144 3.39 21.39 -12.51
C SER A 144 4.88 21.05 -12.59
N PRO A 145 5.70 21.97 -13.12
CA PRO A 145 7.16 21.78 -13.11
C PRO A 145 7.75 21.74 -11.70
N ARG A 146 7.13 22.43 -10.74
CA ARG A 146 7.60 22.46 -9.35
C ARG A 146 7.34 21.13 -8.65
N TYR A 147 6.16 20.57 -8.85
CA TYR A 147 5.87 19.22 -8.36
C TYR A 147 6.84 18.20 -8.96
N ALA A 148 7.04 18.22 -10.28
CA ALA A 148 7.96 17.30 -10.96
C ALA A 148 9.39 17.37 -10.41
N ASP A 149 9.92 18.59 -10.23
CA ASP A 149 11.25 18.80 -9.66
C ASP A 149 11.32 18.32 -8.21
N SER A 150 10.32 18.68 -7.38
CA SER A 150 10.24 18.29 -5.98
C SER A 150 10.12 16.79 -5.80
N PHE A 151 9.33 16.12 -6.66
CA PHE A 151 9.17 14.67 -6.66
C PHE A 151 10.49 13.96 -7.04
N GLY A 152 11.18 14.44 -8.08
CA GLY A 152 12.49 13.90 -8.47
C GLY A 152 13.54 14.04 -7.35
N MET A 153 13.60 15.21 -6.67
CA MET A 153 14.49 15.43 -5.52
C MET A 153 14.15 14.50 -4.35
N LEU A 154 12.86 14.37 -4.00
CA LEU A 154 12.40 13.45 -2.97
C LEU A 154 12.84 12.01 -3.24
N LEU A 155 12.65 11.52 -4.46
CA LEU A 155 13.07 10.18 -4.85
C LEU A 155 14.59 10.01 -4.75
N ALA A 156 15.37 11.03 -5.15
CA ALA A 156 16.83 10.97 -5.05
C ALA A 156 17.30 10.92 -3.59
N ASP A 157 16.68 11.67 -2.70
CA ASP A 157 16.97 11.62 -1.27
C ASP A 157 16.67 10.24 -0.67
N LEU A 158 15.49 9.67 -0.99
CA LEU A 158 15.07 8.36 -0.52
C LEU A 158 15.98 7.24 -1.06
N HIS A 159 16.20 7.22 -2.36
CA HIS A 159 16.95 6.16 -3.03
C HIS A 159 18.46 6.18 -2.76
N ARG A 160 18.99 7.29 -2.20
CA ARG A 160 20.39 7.38 -1.75
C ARG A 160 20.62 6.81 -0.35
N ILE A 161 19.58 6.49 0.40
CA ILE A 161 19.73 5.85 1.70
C ILE A 161 20.42 4.51 1.51
N ASP A 162 21.48 4.28 2.27
CA ASP A 162 22.30 3.08 2.12
C ASP A 162 21.51 1.81 2.42
N VAL A 163 21.63 0.81 1.54
CA VAL A 163 20.92 -0.47 1.66
C VAL A 163 21.29 -1.21 2.96
N ALA A 164 22.56 -1.13 3.38
CA ALA A 164 22.99 -1.77 4.62
C ALA A 164 22.39 -1.07 5.85
N GLU A 165 22.17 0.25 5.81
CA GLU A 165 21.47 0.97 6.88
C GLU A 165 19.99 0.57 6.93
N ALA A 166 19.30 0.47 5.78
CA ALA A 166 17.92 0.00 5.70
C ALA A 166 17.80 -1.44 6.24
N GLN A 167 18.74 -2.31 5.88
CA GLN A 167 18.80 -3.68 6.40
C GLN A 167 19.06 -3.72 7.92
N ALA A 168 19.95 -2.88 8.42
CA ALA A 168 20.24 -2.77 9.86
C ALA A 168 19.03 -2.24 10.64
N ALA A 169 18.19 -1.40 10.04
CA ALA A 169 16.91 -0.96 10.59
C ALA A 169 15.82 -2.06 10.54
N GLY A 170 16.11 -3.23 9.99
CA GLY A 170 15.19 -4.37 9.94
C GLY A 170 14.25 -4.37 8.74
N LEU A 171 14.50 -3.54 7.74
CA LEU A 171 13.68 -3.51 6.52
C LEU A 171 14.01 -4.69 5.61
N MET A 172 13.00 -5.14 4.88
CA MET A 172 13.16 -6.19 3.87
C MET A 172 14.08 -5.69 2.75
N VAL A 173 15.02 -6.53 2.34
CA VAL A 173 15.91 -6.27 1.21
C VAL A 173 15.70 -7.34 0.15
N GLN A 174 15.40 -6.91 -1.07
CA GLN A 174 15.29 -7.75 -2.26
C GLN A 174 16.29 -7.26 -3.31
N GLY A 175 17.18 -8.13 -3.75
CA GLY A 175 18.05 -7.87 -4.90
C GLY A 175 17.27 -7.90 -6.22
N PRO A 176 17.84 -7.38 -7.33
CA PRO A 176 17.15 -7.30 -8.63
C PRO A 176 16.62 -8.65 -9.12
N ASP A 177 17.42 -9.71 -9.01
CA ASP A 177 17.01 -11.07 -9.43
C ASP A 177 15.87 -11.62 -8.56
N GLU A 178 15.87 -11.32 -7.26
CA GLU A 178 14.82 -11.74 -6.33
C GLU A 178 13.51 -11.01 -6.63
N VAL A 179 13.57 -9.72 -6.95
CA VAL A 179 12.38 -8.94 -7.35
C VAL A 179 11.75 -9.53 -8.60
N ARG A 180 12.57 -9.80 -9.63
CA ARG A 180 12.08 -10.37 -10.89
C ARG A 180 11.55 -11.79 -10.71
N ALA A 181 12.20 -12.61 -9.88
CA ALA A 181 11.73 -13.95 -9.53
C ALA A 181 10.39 -13.90 -8.78
N GLN A 182 10.22 -12.93 -7.87
CA GLN A 182 8.96 -12.73 -7.16
C GLN A 182 7.82 -12.36 -8.14
N TRP A 183 8.06 -11.44 -9.08
CA TRP A 183 7.06 -11.10 -10.10
C TRP A 183 6.65 -12.31 -10.95
N ARG A 184 7.61 -13.19 -11.32
CA ARG A 184 7.28 -14.43 -12.03
C ARG A 184 6.38 -15.35 -11.20
N ALA A 185 6.66 -15.50 -9.91
CA ALA A 185 5.86 -16.30 -9.00
C ALA A 185 4.47 -15.70 -8.78
N ASP A 186 4.38 -14.38 -8.65
CA ASP A 186 3.13 -13.64 -8.46
C ASP A 186 2.21 -13.77 -9.68
N VAL A 187 2.75 -13.57 -10.88
CA VAL A 187 2.01 -13.76 -12.15
C VAL A 187 1.53 -15.19 -12.28
N ALA A 188 2.36 -16.19 -11.96
CA ALA A 188 1.94 -17.59 -12.00
C ALA A 188 0.81 -17.89 -11.00
N THR A 189 0.91 -17.36 -9.77
CA THR A 189 -0.14 -17.52 -8.74
C THR A 189 -1.47 -16.93 -9.21
N VAL A 190 -1.43 -15.75 -9.84
CA VAL A 190 -2.64 -15.09 -10.35
C VAL A 190 -3.22 -15.85 -11.54
N ALA A 191 -2.39 -16.32 -12.47
CA ALA A 191 -2.83 -17.11 -13.62
C ALA A 191 -3.41 -18.49 -13.23
N ASP A 192 -2.98 -19.06 -12.10
CA ASP A 192 -3.55 -20.30 -11.56
C ASP A 192 -4.91 -20.07 -10.88
N ALA A 193 -5.16 -18.88 -10.36
CA ALA A 193 -6.33 -18.57 -9.54
C ALA A 193 -7.46 -17.85 -10.33
N PHE A 194 -7.12 -17.17 -11.42
CA PHE A 194 -8.05 -16.35 -12.21
C PHE A 194 -7.92 -16.64 -13.70
N ASP A 195 -9.01 -16.42 -14.44
CA ASP A 195 -8.94 -16.29 -15.90
C ASP A 195 -8.27 -14.93 -16.20
N VAL A 196 -7.14 -14.97 -16.90
CA VAL A 196 -6.38 -13.77 -17.28
C VAL A 196 -6.37 -13.64 -18.80
N ALA A 197 -6.70 -12.46 -19.32
CA ALA A 197 -6.67 -12.19 -20.75
C ALA A 197 -5.30 -12.56 -21.35
N PRO A 198 -5.24 -13.35 -22.43
CA PRO A 198 -3.97 -13.80 -23.04
C PRO A 198 -3.02 -12.65 -23.35
N ALA A 199 -3.55 -11.51 -23.81
CA ALA A 199 -2.74 -10.33 -24.13
C ALA A 199 -2.03 -9.74 -22.90
N LEU A 200 -2.64 -9.84 -21.69
CA LEU A 200 -1.97 -9.42 -20.46
C LEU A 200 -0.85 -10.38 -20.07
N LEU A 201 -1.11 -11.69 -20.16
CA LEU A 201 -0.08 -12.70 -19.88
C LEU A 201 1.10 -12.58 -20.81
N ASP A 202 0.86 -12.44 -22.12
CA ASP A 202 1.92 -12.26 -23.13
C ASP A 202 2.75 -10.99 -22.84
N ARG A 203 2.09 -9.89 -22.47
CA ARG A 203 2.75 -8.64 -22.11
C ARG A 203 3.63 -8.79 -20.88
N TRP A 204 3.09 -9.38 -19.81
CA TRP A 204 3.85 -9.59 -18.58
C TRP A 204 5.01 -10.55 -18.77
N GLN A 205 4.84 -11.61 -19.59
CA GLN A 205 5.92 -12.53 -19.92
C GLN A 205 7.02 -11.82 -20.72
N ALA A 206 6.66 -11.01 -21.73
CA ALA A 206 7.62 -10.23 -22.51
C ALA A 206 8.41 -9.25 -21.63
N TRP A 207 7.74 -8.55 -20.70
CA TRP A 207 8.38 -7.68 -19.72
C TRP A 207 9.34 -8.47 -18.81
N LEU A 208 8.88 -9.60 -18.28
CA LEU A 208 9.69 -10.45 -17.40
C LEU A 208 10.89 -11.10 -18.10
N ASP A 209 10.88 -11.23 -19.41
CA ASP A 209 11.97 -11.86 -20.20
C ASP A 209 12.94 -10.84 -20.83
N ASP A 210 12.60 -9.55 -20.87
CA ASP A 210 13.46 -8.51 -21.40
C ASP A 210 14.43 -7.99 -20.33
N ASP A 211 15.67 -8.49 -20.33
CA ASP A 211 16.72 -8.08 -19.39
C ASP A 211 17.03 -6.58 -19.45
N ALA A 212 16.84 -5.93 -20.59
CA ALA A 212 17.15 -4.52 -20.75
C ALA A 212 16.18 -3.59 -20.00
N LEU A 213 14.98 -4.07 -19.68
CA LEU A 213 13.99 -3.29 -18.93
C LEU A 213 14.36 -3.16 -17.44
N TRP A 214 15.01 -4.15 -16.85
CA TRP A 214 15.22 -4.24 -15.41
C TRP A 214 16.46 -3.50 -14.95
N PRO A 215 16.38 -2.80 -13.77
CA PRO A 215 17.57 -2.24 -13.13
C PRO A 215 18.48 -3.36 -12.61
N ASP A 216 19.79 -3.12 -12.59
CA ASP A 216 20.79 -4.00 -11.97
C ASP A 216 21.09 -3.64 -10.51
N PHE A 217 20.20 -2.87 -9.87
CA PHE A 217 20.33 -2.39 -8.49
C PHE A 217 18.96 -2.28 -7.81
N SER A 218 18.97 -2.33 -6.49
CA SER A 218 17.81 -2.05 -5.64
C SER A 218 18.10 -0.86 -4.73
N VAL A 219 17.06 -0.15 -4.32
CA VAL A 219 17.13 1.02 -3.45
C VAL A 219 16.04 0.93 -2.38
N LEU A 220 16.15 1.73 -1.31
CA LEU A 220 15.03 1.92 -0.41
C LEU A 220 13.91 2.65 -1.16
N THR A 221 12.77 2.01 -1.30
CA THR A 221 11.58 2.58 -1.93
C THR A 221 10.50 2.84 -0.89
N HIS A 222 9.64 3.81 -1.15
CA HIS A 222 8.35 3.95 -0.46
C HIS A 222 7.40 2.84 -0.91
N GLY A 223 7.36 2.57 -2.21
CA GLY A 223 6.61 1.48 -2.83
C GLY A 223 5.17 1.83 -3.21
N GLU A 224 4.64 2.98 -2.73
CA GLU A 224 3.28 3.45 -3.03
C GLU A 224 3.20 4.98 -3.02
N LEU A 225 4.16 5.62 -3.71
CA LEU A 225 4.18 7.07 -3.88
C LEU A 225 3.16 7.49 -4.95
N TYR A 226 2.01 7.97 -4.50
CA TYR A 226 1.00 8.56 -5.36
C TYR A 226 0.40 9.82 -4.71
N PRO A 227 -0.36 10.65 -5.44
CA PRO A 227 -0.76 11.97 -4.97
C PRO A 227 -1.53 12.02 -3.65
N ALA A 228 -2.19 10.93 -3.23
CA ALA A 228 -2.84 10.89 -1.93
C ALA A 228 -1.85 10.70 -0.75
N HIS A 229 -0.65 10.18 -1.01
CA HIS A 229 0.39 9.97 0.00
C HIS A 229 1.42 11.10 0.07
N VAL A 230 1.32 12.10 -0.82
CA VAL A 230 2.17 13.29 -0.76
C VAL A 230 1.37 14.52 -0.35
N LEU A 231 1.90 15.30 0.60
CA LEU A 231 1.33 16.58 0.98
C LEU A 231 2.09 17.69 0.28
N LEU A 232 1.34 18.67 -0.24
CA LEU A 232 1.85 19.80 -1.01
C LEU A 232 1.69 21.09 -0.23
N GLY A 233 2.71 21.93 -0.31
CA GLY A 233 2.62 23.34 0.10
C GLY A 233 1.85 24.19 -0.91
N GLU A 234 1.62 25.44 -0.57
CA GLU A 234 0.97 26.43 -1.47
C GLU A 234 1.76 26.66 -2.77
N ASP A 235 3.03 26.36 -2.77
CA ASP A 235 3.95 26.49 -3.91
C ASP A 235 4.08 25.19 -4.72
N GLU A 236 3.24 24.18 -4.46
CA GLU A 236 3.21 22.86 -5.10
C GLU A 236 4.47 21.99 -4.86
N ASN A 237 5.36 22.40 -3.95
CA ASN A 237 6.43 21.53 -3.50
C ASN A 237 5.90 20.48 -2.52
N ILE A 238 6.49 19.29 -2.53
CA ILE A 238 6.17 18.24 -1.57
C ILE A 238 6.70 18.65 -0.21
N THR A 239 5.81 18.75 0.79
CA THR A 239 6.14 19.12 2.16
C THR A 239 6.19 17.92 3.10
N ALA A 240 5.43 16.85 2.79
CA ALA A 240 5.41 15.64 3.61
C ALA A 240 5.03 14.40 2.79
N VAL A 241 5.39 13.24 3.32
CA VAL A 241 5.07 11.91 2.75
C VAL A 241 4.41 11.04 3.82
N LEU A 242 3.28 10.43 3.44
CA LEU A 242 2.45 9.58 4.30
C LEU A 242 2.54 8.12 3.87
N ASP A 243 2.13 7.21 4.77
CA ASP A 243 1.94 5.77 4.54
C ASP A 243 3.17 5.01 4.05
N TRP A 244 4.06 4.73 4.99
CA TRP A 244 5.32 4.00 4.77
C TRP A 244 5.20 2.48 4.95
N THR A 245 3.97 1.95 4.99
CA THR A 245 3.70 0.51 5.27
C THR A 245 4.27 -0.43 4.21
N THR A 246 4.50 0.05 2.98
CA THR A 246 5.01 -0.75 1.85
C THR A 246 6.51 -0.55 1.58
N ALA A 247 7.17 0.28 2.41
CA ALA A 247 8.58 0.62 2.23
C ALA A 247 9.50 -0.59 2.42
N LYS A 248 10.43 -0.76 1.49
CA LYS A 248 11.45 -1.82 1.51
C LYS A 248 12.56 -1.50 0.50
N VAL A 249 13.68 -2.20 0.62
CA VAL A 249 14.71 -2.16 -0.44
C VAL A 249 14.28 -3.08 -1.57
N THR A 250 14.04 -2.51 -2.76
CA THR A 250 13.58 -3.24 -3.94
C THR A 250 13.82 -2.42 -5.23
N ASP A 251 13.10 -2.74 -6.28
CA ASP A 251 13.12 -2.07 -7.59
C ASP A 251 12.75 -0.58 -7.50
N PRO A 252 13.65 0.35 -7.89
CA PRO A 252 13.37 1.79 -7.90
C PRO A 252 12.20 2.18 -8.80
N GLY A 253 11.91 1.43 -9.85
CA GLY A 253 10.79 1.71 -10.77
C GLY A 253 9.42 1.77 -10.08
N ARG A 254 9.28 1.12 -8.92
CA ARG A 254 8.03 1.15 -8.15
C ARG A 254 7.61 2.56 -7.75
N ASP A 255 8.56 3.39 -7.34
CA ASP A 255 8.27 4.76 -6.92
C ASP A 255 8.01 5.71 -8.10
N PHE A 256 8.40 5.31 -9.31
CA PHE A 256 8.11 6.04 -10.54
C PHE A 256 6.80 5.61 -11.22
N ALA A 257 6.34 4.38 -11.01
CA ALA A 257 5.29 3.78 -11.84
C ALA A 257 3.96 4.54 -11.83
N LEU A 258 3.44 4.93 -10.66
CA LEU A 258 2.21 5.71 -10.56
C LEU A 258 2.36 7.12 -11.10
N HIS A 259 3.49 7.78 -10.81
CA HIS A 259 3.78 9.10 -11.37
C HIS A 259 3.87 9.05 -12.90
N HIS A 260 4.54 8.02 -13.46
CA HIS A 260 4.57 7.80 -14.90
C HIS A 260 3.17 7.66 -15.51
N ALA A 261 2.28 6.92 -14.85
CA ALA A 261 0.94 6.65 -15.37
C ALA A 261 0.02 7.88 -15.41
N VAL A 262 0.22 8.86 -14.50
CA VAL A 262 -0.65 10.04 -14.38
C VAL A 262 -0.02 11.31 -14.97
N SER A 263 1.28 11.29 -15.30
CA SER A 263 2.01 12.45 -15.84
C SER A 263 2.03 12.46 -17.36
N THR A 264 2.25 13.65 -17.96
CA THR A 264 2.64 13.70 -19.36
C THR A 264 4.08 13.19 -19.54
N PRO A 265 4.47 12.75 -20.75
CA PRO A 265 5.86 12.36 -21.03
C PRO A 265 6.87 13.43 -20.67
N GLU A 266 6.53 14.72 -20.90
CA GLU A 266 7.39 15.86 -20.60
C GLU A 266 7.55 16.07 -19.09
N THR A 267 6.46 15.94 -18.32
CA THR A 267 6.50 16.03 -16.86
C THR A 267 7.29 14.89 -16.25
N PHE A 268 7.08 13.67 -16.74
CA PHE A 268 7.85 12.51 -16.29
C PHE A 268 9.35 12.66 -16.59
N ALA A 269 9.70 13.07 -17.81
CA ALA A 269 11.09 13.32 -18.20
C ALA A 269 11.74 14.40 -17.31
N ARG A 270 10.99 15.44 -16.94
CA ARG A 270 11.46 16.47 -16.01
C ARG A 270 11.74 15.89 -14.62
N THR A 271 10.84 15.05 -14.09
CA THR A 271 11.04 14.36 -12.82
C THR A 271 12.30 13.51 -12.84
N VAL A 272 12.52 12.72 -13.91
CA VAL A 272 13.71 11.90 -14.05
C VAL A 272 14.99 12.78 -14.13
N ALA A 273 14.94 13.90 -14.86
CA ALA A 273 16.06 14.83 -14.91
C ALA A 273 16.38 15.46 -13.54
N ALA A 274 15.37 15.85 -12.77
CA ALA A 274 15.55 16.37 -11.40
C ALA A 274 16.13 15.30 -10.47
N TYR A 275 15.66 14.06 -10.58
CA TYR A 275 16.17 12.90 -9.86
C TYR A 275 17.67 12.66 -10.14
N GLU A 276 18.08 12.63 -11.41
CA GLU A 276 19.47 12.47 -11.82
C GLU A 276 20.35 13.63 -11.34
N GLN A 277 19.88 14.88 -11.49
CA GLN A 277 20.60 16.07 -11.02
C GLN A 277 20.80 16.06 -9.50
N ALA A 278 19.86 15.51 -8.74
CA ALA A 278 19.96 15.33 -7.31
C ALA A 278 20.80 14.09 -6.91
N GLY A 279 21.38 13.35 -7.87
CA GLY A 279 22.28 12.21 -7.65
C GLY A 279 21.58 10.85 -7.61
N GLY A 280 20.34 10.76 -8.04
CA GLY A 280 19.64 9.49 -8.21
C GLY A 280 20.22 8.65 -9.35
N ARG A 281 20.23 7.33 -9.22
CA ARG A 281 20.72 6.40 -10.21
C ARG A 281 19.60 5.95 -11.14
N THR A 282 19.76 6.14 -12.44
CA THR A 282 18.82 5.69 -13.50
C THR A 282 19.39 4.58 -14.36
N TRP A 283 18.56 4.05 -15.25
CA TRP A 283 18.96 3.16 -16.35
C TRP A 283 18.16 3.51 -17.61
N PRO A 284 18.62 3.11 -18.81
CA PRO A 284 18.07 3.60 -20.08
C PRO A 284 16.57 3.32 -20.30
N ARG A 285 16.03 2.26 -19.66
CA ARG A 285 14.65 1.82 -19.87
C ARG A 285 13.73 2.10 -18.66
N LEU A 286 14.08 3.06 -17.77
CA LEU A 286 13.30 3.42 -16.60
C LEU A 286 11.82 3.73 -16.94
N SER A 287 11.58 4.56 -17.99
CA SER A 287 10.22 4.94 -18.38
C SER A 287 9.40 3.73 -18.84
N ASP A 288 9.99 2.89 -19.71
CA ASP A 288 9.32 1.70 -20.22
C ASP A 288 9.02 0.71 -19.08
N HIS A 289 10.00 0.49 -18.19
CA HIS A 289 9.83 -0.38 -17.05
C HIS A 289 8.75 0.13 -16.07
N SER A 290 8.70 1.45 -15.83
CA SER A 290 7.64 2.08 -15.00
C SER A 290 6.25 1.86 -15.62
N ALA A 291 6.14 1.92 -16.96
CA ALA A 291 4.90 1.62 -17.67
C ALA A 291 4.47 0.15 -17.52
N GLU A 292 5.44 -0.79 -17.58
CA GLU A 292 5.15 -2.21 -17.40
C GLU A 292 4.78 -2.55 -15.93
N LEU A 293 5.44 -1.95 -14.95
CA LEU A 293 5.05 -2.07 -13.53
C LEU A 293 3.60 -1.62 -13.32
N MET A 294 3.19 -0.51 -13.93
CA MET A 294 1.82 -0.04 -13.85
C MET A 294 0.84 -0.98 -14.56
N ALA A 295 1.23 -1.51 -15.74
CA ALA A 295 0.43 -2.49 -16.47
C ALA A 295 0.29 -3.83 -15.73
N ALA A 296 1.22 -4.14 -14.83
CA ALA A 296 1.20 -5.32 -13.97
C ALA A 296 0.49 -5.06 -12.62
N SER A 297 0.00 -3.85 -12.35
CA SER A 297 -0.69 -3.53 -11.09
C SER A 297 -1.90 -4.45 -10.78
N PRO A 298 -2.67 -4.98 -11.77
CA PRO A 298 -3.74 -5.94 -11.49
C PRO A 298 -3.25 -7.21 -10.77
N VAL A 299 -1.99 -7.63 -10.96
CA VAL A 299 -1.39 -8.77 -10.26
C VAL A 299 -1.37 -8.51 -8.75
N GLY A 300 -0.90 -7.35 -8.32
CA GLY A 300 -0.87 -6.97 -6.91
C GLY A 300 -2.27 -6.93 -6.29
N TYR A 301 -3.25 -6.38 -7.01
CA TYR A 301 -4.63 -6.36 -6.53
C TYR A 301 -5.25 -7.75 -6.46
N ALA A 302 -4.99 -8.63 -7.42
CA ALA A 302 -5.45 -10.02 -7.41
C ALA A 302 -4.87 -10.81 -6.22
N LEU A 303 -3.58 -10.64 -5.91
CA LEU A 303 -2.96 -11.24 -4.72
C LEU A 303 -3.59 -10.72 -3.42
N PHE A 304 -3.88 -9.44 -3.34
CA PHE A 304 -4.62 -8.85 -2.21
C PHE A 304 -6.03 -9.47 -2.10
N ALA A 305 -6.75 -9.62 -3.20
CA ALA A 305 -8.07 -10.23 -3.23
C ALA A 305 -8.04 -11.70 -2.77
N LEU A 306 -7.03 -12.47 -3.19
CA LEU A 306 -6.80 -13.84 -2.73
C LEU A 306 -6.48 -13.90 -1.23
N HIS A 307 -5.64 -12.99 -0.75
CA HIS A 307 -5.27 -12.92 0.66
C HIS A 307 -6.48 -12.60 1.56
N THR A 308 -7.31 -11.65 1.15
CA THR A 308 -8.48 -11.23 1.95
C THR A 308 -9.65 -12.19 1.83
N GLY A 309 -9.78 -12.91 0.71
CA GLY A 309 -10.91 -13.79 0.41
C GLY A 309 -12.27 -13.06 0.30
N VAL A 310 -12.26 -11.74 0.24
CA VAL A 310 -13.47 -10.91 0.13
C VAL A 310 -14.04 -11.03 -1.28
N ARG A 311 -15.34 -11.41 -1.39
CA ARG A 311 -15.97 -11.69 -2.67
C ARG A 311 -15.93 -10.51 -3.64
N GLU A 312 -16.14 -9.31 -3.13
CA GLU A 312 -16.12 -8.07 -3.90
C GLU A 312 -14.72 -7.79 -4.47
N HIS A 313 -13.66 -8.04 -3.70
CA HIS A 313 -12.29 -7.92 -4.17
C HIS A 313 -11.97 -8.94 -5.25
N LEU A 314 -12.39 -10.19 -5.07
CA LEU A 314 -12.20 -11.26 -6.06
C LEU A 314 -12.93 -10.93 -7.38
N ALA A 315 -14.16 -10.42 -7.30
CA ALA A 315 -14.91 -10.02 -8.48
C ALA A 315 -14.26 -8.85 -9.23
N LEU A 316 -13.76 -7.84 -8.50
CA LEU A 316 -13.06 -6.72 -9.11
C LEU A 316 -11.71 -7.13 -9.72
N ALA A 317 -10.97 -8.03 -9.05
CA ALA A 317 -9.75 -8.60 -9.61
C ALA A 317 -10.03 -9.32 -10.94
N SER A 318 -11.07 -10.16 -11.02
CA SER A 318 -11.45 -10.84 -12.25
C SER A 318 -11.75 -9.85 -13.39
N ILE A 319 -12.45 -8.75 -13.11
CA ILE A 319 -12.75 -7.71 -14.12
C ILE A 319 -11.46 -7.00 -14.61
N GLN A 320 -10.49 -6.77 -13.72
CA GLN A 320 -9.21 -6.15 -14.12
C GLN A 320 -8.33 -7.08 -14.93
N LEU A 321 -8.39 -8.38 -14.67
CA LEU A 321 -7.57 -9.41 -15.32
C LEU A 321 -8.14 -9.88 -16.68
N ASP A 322 -9.45 -9.87 -16.82
CA ASP A 322 -10.16 -10.19 -18.08
C ASP A 322 -11.31 -9.19 -18.28
N PRO A 323 -11.02 -7.95 -18.71
CA PRO A 323 -12.04 -6.93 -18.88
C PRO A 323 -13.02 -7.34 -19.99
N PRO A 324 -14.33 -7.26 -19.74
CA PRO A 324 -15.33 -7.51 -20.79
C PRO A 324 -15.15 -6.50 -21.93
N PHE A 325 -15.16 -6.99 -23.18
CA PHE A 325 -15.08 -6.19 -24.41
C PHE A 325 -16.26 -5.24 -24.56
#